data_fc01e151b2173cb1345d5a7baba0366c
#
_entry.id   fc01e151b2173cb1345d5a7baba0366c
#
_cell.length_a   1.000
_cell.length_b   1.000
_cell.length_c   1.000
_cell.angle_alpha   90.00
_cell.angle_beta   90.00
_cell.angle_gamma   90.00
#
_symmetry.space_group_name_H-M   'P 1'
#
loop_
_entity.id
_entity.type
_entity.pdbx_description
1 polymer ?
#
loop_
_entity_poly.entity_id
_entity_poly.type
_entity_poly.pdbx_seq_one_letter_code
_entity_poly.pdbx_strand_id
1 'polypeptide(L)'
;MPRLHEIHMRDPFILAVPEHRRHYLIGTPSYRTRGGAVSGHGSGLDLFHSVDLEIWDGPHTIFEPPDGFWGTHDFWAPELHQYDGRFYLFCSFKAADACRGTHILVADDVMGPYRPLGEQPPTPRDWECLDGTLHIDEHGSPWMVFCHEWVQVNDGEICAIRLSGDLSRPEDDPVVLFRASEAPWVGAYPKPGCYVTDGPSLHRTSDGALLMAWSSFAQGRYAVGLARSAS
;
A
#
# COMPACT_ATOMS: atom_id res chain seq x y z
N MET A 1 -17.25 18.02 -10.03
CA MET A 1 -16.26 16.98 -10.34
C MET A 1 -14.89 17.63 -10.47
N PRO A 2 -13.94 17.31 -9.60
CA PRO A 2 -12.60 17.90 -9.62
C PRO A 2 -11.77 17.36 -10.78
N ARG A 3 -10.76 18.14 -11.17
CA ARG A 3 -9.65 17.67 -12.01
C ARG A 3 -8.59 17.00 -11.14
N LEU A 4 -7.74 16.16 -11.73
CA LEU A 4 -6.70 15.42 -10.99
C LEU A 4 -5.83 16.35 -10.10
N HIS A 5 -5.44 17.52 -10.60
CA HIS A 5 -4.60 18.47 -9.84
C HIS A 5 -5.33 19.20 -8.70
N GLU A 6 -6.64 19.04 -8.59
CA GLU A 6 -7.47 19.60 -7.50
C GLU A 6 -7.71 18.56 -6.39
N ILE A 7 -7.34 17.29 -6.64
CA ILE A 7 -7.46 16.20 -5.66
C ILE A 7 -6.18 16.16 -4.83
N HIS A 8 -6.31 16.46 -3.54
CA HIS A 8 -5.16 16.47 -2.62
C HIS A 8 -5.09 15.14 -1.85
N MET A 9 -4.16 14.30 -2.26
CA MET A 9 -3.83 13.04 -1.57
C MET A 9 -2.33 12.76 -1.65
N ARG A 10 -1.84 11.88 -0.78
CA ARG A 10 -0.50 11.27 -0.88
C ARG A 10 -0.67 9.84 -1.37
N ASP A 11 0.43 9.24 -1.80
CA ASP A 11 0.50 7.83 -2.15
C ASP A 11 -0.63 7.40 -3.09
N PRO A 12 -0.83 8.10 -4.24
CA PRO A 12 -1.95 7.82 -5.13
C PRO A 12 -1.78 6.48 -5.83
N PHE A 13 -2.84 5.67 -5.83
CA PHE A 13 -2.93 4.43 -6.59
C PHE A 13 -4.12 4.49 -7.57
N ILE A 14 -3.91 4.03 -8.79
CA ILE A 14 -4.97 3.97 -9.81
C ILE A 14 -5.15 2.53 -10.28
N LEU A 15 -6.38 2.00 -10.10
CA LEU A 15 -6.81 0.74 -10.68
C LEU A 15 -7.63 1.02 -11.94
N ALA A 16 -7.22 0.45 -13.08
CA ALA A 16 -8.06 0.39 -14.26
C ALA A 16 -8.93 -0.88 -14.23
N VAL A 17 -10.23 -0.72 -14.39
CA VAL A 17 -11.18 -1.84 -14.49
C VAL A 17 -11.83 -1.78 -15.89
N PRO A 18 -11.29 -2.54 -16.87
CA PRO A 18 -11.72 -2.47 -18.27
C PRO A 18 -13.21 -2.77 -18.46
N GLU A 19 -13.76 -3.70 -17.68
CA GLU A 19 -15.18 -4.10 -17.73
C GLU A 19 -16.10 -2.92 -17.39
N HIS A 20 -15.65 -2.03 -16.47
CA HIS A 20 -16.37 -0.82 -16.11
C HIS A 20 -16.05 0.36 -17.04
N ARG A 21 -15.02 0.24 -17.89
CA ARG A 21 -14.46 1.33 -18.72
C ARG A 21 -14.10 2.54 -17.85
N ARG A 22 -13.52 2.29 -16.69
CA ARG A 22 -13.23 3.30 -15.66
C ARG A 22 -11.88 3.07 -14.99
N HIS A 23 -11.37 4.16 -14.47
CA HIS A 23 -10.21 4.24 -13.60
C HIS A 23 -10.67 4.63 -12.19
N TYR A 24 -10.10 4.03 -11.18
CA TYR A 24 -10.41 4.24 -9.77
C TYR A 24 -9.16 4.73 -9.06
N LEU A 25 -9.25 5.92 -8.44
CA LEU A 25 -8.14 6.56 -7.75
C LEU A 25 -8.39 6.53 -6.26
N ILE A 26 -7.42 6.04 -5.52
CA ILE A 26 -7.38 6.06 -4.06
C ILE A 26 -6.00 6.55 -3.61
N GLY A 27 -5.89 7.01 -2.38
CA GLY A 27 -4.62 7.42 -1.78
C GLY A 27 -4.77 7.75 -0.31
N THR A 28 -3.67 8.02 0.35
CA THR A 28 -3.66 8.50 1.73
C THR A 28 -4.41 9.83 1.81
N PRO A 29 -5.50 9.92 2.61
CA PRO A 29 -6.29 11.12 2.68
C PRO A 29 -5.46 12.29 3.23
N SER A 30 -5.46 13.40 2.50
CA SER A 30 -4.83 14.66 2.91
C SER A 30 -5.90 15.69 3.24
N TYR A 31 -6.62 15.48 4.35
CA TYR A 31 -7.63 16.46 4.78
C TYR A 31 -6.96 17.65 5.45
N ARG A 32 -7.20 18.83 4.90
CA ARG A 32 -7.01 20.08 5.65
C ARG A 32 -8.17 20.22 6.63
N THR A 33 -7.90 20.05 7.90
CA THR A 33 -8.84 20.51 8.93
C THR A 33 -9.01 22.04 8.81
N ARG A 34 -10.15 22.59 9.23
CA ARG A 34 -10.44 24.04 9.21
C ARG A 34 -9.37 24.92 9.87
N GLY A 35 -8.35 24.36 10.49
CA GLY A 35 -7.21 25.04 11.12
C GLY A 35 -5.88 24.88 10.39
N GLY A 36 -5.84 24.30 9.18
CA GLY A 36 -4.61 24.19 8.39
C GLY A 36 -3.66 23.05 8.78
N ALA A 37 -4.00 22.25 9.79
CA ALA A 37 -3.26 21.05 10.14
C ALA A 37 -3.61 19.90 9.17
N VAL A 38 -2.62 19.23 8.61
CA VAL A 38 -2.81 17.98 7.88
C VAL A 38 -3.00 16.89 8.93
N SER A 39 -4.23 16.45 9.13
CA SER A 39 -4.50 15.31 10.03
C SER A 39 -4.48 14.05 9.18
N GLY A 40 -3.54 13.16 9.44
CA GLY A 40 -3.49 11.79 8.93
C GLY A 40 -4.45 10.85 9.69
N HIS A 41 -5.35 11.39 10.48
CA HIS A 41 -6.37 10.64 11.21
C HIS A 41 -7.63 10.56 10.37
N GLY A 42 -7.60 9.73 9.33
CA GLY A 42 -8.79 9.41 8.56
C GLY A 42 -9.70 8.49 9.35
N SER A 43 -10.99 8.82 9.41
CA SER A 43 -12.03 7.92 9.92
C SER A 43 -12.52 6.93 8.87
N GLY A 44 -11.91 6.89 7.67
CA GLY A 44 -12.30 6.05 6.55
C GLY A 44 -11.40 6.22 5.35
N LEU A 45 -11.75 5.55 4.26
CA LEU A 45 -11.07 5.64 2.96
C LEU A 45 -12.07 6.03 1.88
N ASP A 46 -11.65 6.99 1.07
CA ASP A 46 -12.45 7.53 -0.03
C ASP A 46 -11.83 7.18 -1.38
N LEU A 47 -12.69 7.03 -2.37
CA LEU A 47 -12.35 6.68 -3.74
C LEU A 47 -12.88 7.75 -4.70
N PHE A 48 -12.16 7.98 -5.77
CA PHE A 48 -12.61 8.74 -6.94
C PHE A 48 -12.63 7.82 -8.16
N HIS A 49 -13.49 8.08 -9.13
CA HIS A 49 -13.45 7.37 -10.40
C HIS A 49 -13.52 8.32 -11.60
N SER A 50 -12.95 7.87 -12.73
CA SER A 50 -12.89 8.63 -13.97
C SER A 50 -13.00 7.72 -15.18
N VAL A 51 -13.46 8.26 -16.31
CA VAL A 51 -13.45 7.59 -17.62
C VAL A 51 -12.30 8.06 -18.51
N ASP A 52 -11.67 9.19 -18.18
CA ASP A 52 -10.70 9.88 -19.04
C ASP A 52 -9.39 10.26 -18.30
N LEU A 53 -9.28 9.99 -16.99
CA LEU A 53 -8.18 10.38 -16.12
C LEU A 53 -8.04 11.91 -15.89
N GLU A 54 -8.94 12.71 -16.44
CA GLU A 54 -8.93 14.18 -16.31
C GLU A 54 -9.96 14.67 -15.29
N ILE A 55 -11.21 14.20 -15.46
CA ILE A 55 -12.34 14.57 -14.62
C ILE A 55 -12.72 13.41 -13.71
N TRP A 56 -12.78 13.67 -12.43
CA TRP A 56 -12.99 12.66 -11.40
C TRP A 56 -14.32 12.88 -10.67
N ASP A 57 -15.05 11.82 -10.47
CA ASP A 57 -16.24 11.78 -9.63
C ASP A 57 -15.86 11.24 -8.25
N GLY A 58 -16.23 11.96 -7.22
CA GLY A 58 -15.89 11.63 -5.82
C GLY A 58 -15.63 12.89 -4.98
N PRO A 59 -15.26 12.73 -3.71
CA PRO A 59 -14.94 11.45 -3.04
C PRO A 59 -16.18 10.60 -2.73
N HIS A 60 -16.05 9.28 -2.82
CA HIS A 60 -17.02 8.31 -2.37
C HIS A 60 -16.40 7.49 -1.24
N THR A 61 -17.01 7.49 -0.07
CA THR A 61 -16.52 6.70 1.06
C THR A 61 -16.75 5.21 0.79
N ILE A 62 -15.66 4.44 0.74
CA ILE A 62 -15.69 3.01 0.43
C ILE A 62 -15.39 2.12 1.64
N PHE A 63 -14.78 2.70 2.68
CA PHE A 63 -14.50 2.02 3.94
C PHE A 63 -14.67 2.97 5.11
N GLU A 64 -15.42 2.53 6.10
CA GLU A 64 -15.48 3.09 7.45
C GLU A 64 -15.11 1.97 8.43
N PRO A 65 -14.15 2.19 9.34
CA PRO A 65 -13.77 1.18 10.30
C PRO A 65 -14.97 0.71 11.14
N PRO A 66 -15.27 -0.58 11.18
CA PRO A 66 -16.30 -1.09 12.07
C PRO A 66 -15.88 -0.98 13.54
N ASP A 67 -16.85 -1.02 14.44
CA ASP A 67 -16.59 -1.07 15.87
C ASP A 67 -15.62 -2.21 16.22
N GLY A 68 -14.55 -1.89 16.96
CA GLY A 68 -13.53 -2.86 17.35
C GLY A 68 -12.46 -3.12 16.28
N PHE A 69 -12.47 -2.41 15.16
CA PHE A 69 -11.35 -2.49 14.21
C PHE A 69 -10.05 -2.02 14.89
N TRP A 70 -8.98 -2.81 14.74
CA TRP A 70 -7.73 -2.59 15.47
C TRP A 70 -7.01 -1.29 15.07
N GLY A 71 -7.04 -0.91 13.78
CA GLY A 71 -6.37 0.28 13.27
C GLY A 71 -7.17 1.55 13.57
N THR A 72 -6.60 2.46 14.35
CA THR A 72 -7.28 3.67 14.81
C THR A 72 -6.79 4.95 14.14
N HIS A 73 -5.62 4.90 13.50
CA HIS A 73 -5.00 6.04 12.81
C HIS A 73 -4.00 5.57 11.74
N ASP A 74 -3.42 6.54 11.02
CA ASP A 74 -2.44 6.32 9.96
C ASP A 74 -2.96 5.37 8.86
N PHE A 75 -4.09 5.72 8.27
CA PHE A 75 -4.63 5.03 7.10
C PHE A 75 -3.82 5.44 5.88
N TRP A 76 -2.72 4.72 5.62
CA TRP A 76 -1.71 5.12 4.67
C TRP A 76 -1.60 4.17 3.49
N ALA A 77 -1.21 4.75 2.34
CA ALA A 77 -0.87 4.06 1.10
C ALA A 77 -1.87 2.94 0.72
N PRO A 78 -3.17 3.25 0.59
CA PRO A 78 -4.13 2.25 0.15
C PRO A 78 -3.92 1.89 -1.31
N GLU A 79 -3.93 0.59 -1.63
CA GLU A 79 -3.87 0.06 -2.98
C GLU A 79 -5.05 -0.84 -3.30
N LEU A 80 -5.63 -0.67 -4.49
CA LEU A 80 -6.76 -1.48 -4.97
C LEU A 80 -6.28 -2.58 -5.90
N HIS A 81 -6.71 -3.81 -5.65
CA HIS A 81 -6.41 -4.96 -6.47
C HIS A 81 -7.69 -5.72 -6.84
N GLN A 82 -7.75 -6.21 -8.07
CA GLN A 82 -8.77 -7.18 -8.48
C GLN A 82 -8.14 -8.57 -8.50
N TYR A 83 -8.72 -9.50 -7.75
CA TYR A 83 -8.23 -10.87 -7.66
C TYR A 83 -9.41 -11.83 -7.45
N ASP A 84 -9.43 -12.93 -8.20
CA ASP A 84 -10.47 -13.98 -8.15
C ASP A 84 -11.91 -13.42 -8.14
N GLY A 85 -12.17 -12.45 -9.04
CA GLY A 85 -13.49 -11.84 -9.23
C GLY A 85 -13.95 -10.88 -8.13
N ARG A 86 -13.09 -10.56 -7.17
CA ARG A 86 -13.38 -9.62 -6.08
C ARG A 86 -12.38 -8.48 -6.05
N PHE A 87 -12.68 -7.46 -5.26
CA PHE A 87 -11.81 -6.31 -5.05
C PHE A 87 -11.23 -6.34 -3.65
N TYR A 88 -9.93 -6.12 -3.57
CA TYR A 88 -9.17 -6.10 -2.34
C TYR A 88 -8.46 -4.76 -2.20
N LEU A 89 -8.42 -4.26 -0.99
CA LEU A 89 -7.75 -3.02 -0.65
C LEU A 89 -6.71 -3.33 0.42
N PHE A 90 -5.46 -3.09 0.08
CA PHE A 90 -4.32 -3.20 0.97
C PHE A 90 -4.06 -1.81 1.54
N CYS A 91 -4.03 -1.67 2.85
CA CYS A 91 -3.83 -0.38 3.49
C CYS A 91 -3.07 -0.54 4.80
N SER A 92 -2.15 0.36 5.07
CA SER A 92 -1.43 0.40 6.33
C SER A 92 -2.26 1.13 7.38
N PHE A 93 -2.33 0.53 8.57
CA PHE A 93 -3.03 1.08 9.73
C PHE A 93 -2.12 1.01 10.95
N LYS A 94 -2.38 1.85 11.96
CA LYS A 94 -1.69 1.85 13.24
C LYS A 94 -2.67 2.06 14.39
N ALA A 95 -2.29 1.57 15.59
CA ALA A 95 -2.93 1.90 16.84
C ALA A 95 -1.87 2.25 17.90
N ALA A 96 -2.29 2.85 19.01
CA ALA A 96 -1.37 3.28 20.05
C ALA A 96 -0.66 2.11 20.77
N ASP A 97 -1.30 0.95 20.79
CA ASP A 97 -0.87 -0.29 21.45
C ASP A 97 -0.49 -1.41 20.46
N ALA A 98 -0.39 -1.10 19.18
CA ALA A 98 -0.01 -2.06 18.14
C ALA A 98 1.01 -1.46 17.17
N CYS A 99 1.89 -2.31 16.65
CA CYS A 99 2.74 -1.95 15.53
C CYS A 99 1.90 -1.65 14.29
N ARG A 100 2.45 -0.84 13.38
CA ARG A 100 1.84 -0.62 12.06
C ARG A 100 1.80 -1.93 11.30
N GLY A 101 0.69 -2.17 10.58
CA GLY A 101 0.55 -3.34 9.74
C GLY A 101 -0.27 -3.04 8.50
N THR A 102 0.00 -3.72 7.41
CA THR A 102 -0.86 -3.68 6.22
C THR A 102 -1.99 -4.68 6.39
N HIS A 103 -3.22 -4.18 6.49
CA HIS A 103 -4.44 -5.00 6.54
C HIS A 103 -5.08 -5.08 5.16
N ILE A 104 -5.70 -6.23 4.87
CA ILE A 104 -6.44 -6.45 3.64
C ILE A 104 -7.93 -6.26 3.92
N LEU A 105 -8.56 -5.40 3.14
CA LEU A 105 -10.01 -5.24 3.12
C LEU A 105 -10.55 -5.83 1.83
N VAL A 106 -11.81 -6.27 1.82
CA VAL A 106 -12.43 -6.94 0.67
C VAL A 106 -13.82 -6.43 0.39
N ALA A 107 -14.18 -6.34 -0.89
CA ALA A 107 -15.52 -6.04 -1.37
C ALA A 107 -15.86 -6.83 -2.64
N ASP A 108 -17.15 -6.98 -2.92
CA ASP A 108 -17.64 -7.61 -4.15
C ASP A 108 -17.78 -6.58 -5.30
N ASP A 109 -17.79 -5.28 -4.97
CA ASP A 109 -17.77 -4.15 -5.92
C ASP A 109 -16.61 -3.22 -5.59
N VAL A 110 -15.97 -2.63 -6.62
CA VAL A 110 -14.85 -1.69 -6.44
C VAL A 110 -15.25 -0.44 -5.65
N MET A 111 -16.52 -0.06 -5.71
CA MET A 111 -17.09 1.04 -4.93
C MET A 111 -17.43 0.65 -3.49
N GLY A 112 -17.12 -0.57 -3.08
CA GLY A 112 -17.38 -1.06 -1.73
C GLY A 112 -18.85 -1.42 -1.45
N PRO A 113 -19.27 -1.46 -0.15
CA PRO A 113 -18.42 -1.17 1.02
C PRO A 113 -17.36 -2.25 1.25
N TYR A 114 -16.16 -1.80 1.53
CA TYR A 114 -15.07 -2.71 1.93
C TYR A 114 -15.25 -3.12 3.40
N ARG A 115 -14.83 -4.34 3.72
CA ARG A 115 -14.80 -4.87 5.09
C ARG A 115 -13.46 -5.54 5.36
N PRO A 116 -12.98 -5.56 6.61
CA PRO A 116 -11.75 -6.26 6.96
C PRO A 116 -11.82 -7.74 6.55
N LEU A 117 -10.75 -8.23 5.92
CA LEU A 117 -10.56 -9.64 5.61
C LEU A 117 -9.76 -10.27 6.76
N GLY A 118 -10.46 -10.90 7.69
CA GLY A 118 -9.87 -11.38 8.93
C GLY A 118 -9.84 -10.31 10.04
N GLU A 119 -9.43 -10.72 11.24
CA GLU A 119 -9.40 -9.84 12.43
C GLU A 119 -8.07 -9.08 12.55
N GLN A 120 -7.01 -9.57 11.95
CA GLN A 120 -5.66 -9.07 12.09
C GLN A 120 -5.00 -8.89 10.72
N PRO A 121 -4.04 -7.97 10.59
CA PRO A 121 -3.23 -7.86 9.39
C PRO A 121 -2.40 -9.15 9.17
N PRO A 122 -2.15 -9.55 7.92
CA PRO A 122 -1.26 -10.68 7.62
C PRO A 122 0.22 -10.38 7.86
N THR A 123 0.62 -9.12 8.01
CA THR A 123 1.98 -8.74 8.40
C THR A 123 2.26 -9.12 9.86
N PRO A 124 3.53 -9.42 10.26
CA PRO A 124 3.88 -9.76 11.63
C PRO A 124 3.44 -8.68 12.63
N ARG A 125 2.82 -9.10 13.72
CA ARG A 125 2.21 -8.20 14.71
C ARG A 125 3.21 -7.41 15.56
N ASP A 126 4.42 -7.90 15.67
CA ASP A 126 5.54 -7.30 16.42
C ASP A 126 6.50 -6.49 15.54
N TRP A 127 6.19 -6.40 14.21
CA TRP A 127 6.93 -5.62 13.25
C TRP A 127 6.19 -4.33 12.91
N GLU A 128 6.94 -3.24 12.73
CA GLU A 128 6.42 -2.02 12.09
C GLU A 128 6.45 -2.23 10.57
N CYS A 129 5.28 -2.51 9.99
CA CYS A 129 5.15 -2.82 8.56
C CYS A 129 4.27 -1.80 7.85
N LEU A 130 4.61 -1.45 6.60
CA LEU A 130 3.79 -0.57 5.78
C LEU A 130 3.85 -0.92 4.30
N ASP A 131 2.98 -0.28 3.52
CA ASP A 131 2.96 -0.26 2.05
C ASP A 131 2.92 -1.65 1.43
N GLY A 132 2.04 -2.52 1.96
CA GLY A 132 1.85 -3.84 1.40
C GLY A 132 1.13 -3.80 0.06
N THR A 133 1.67 -4.50 -0.93
CA THR A 133 1.09 -4.66 -2.28
C THR A 133 0.90 -6.14 -2.62
N LEU A 134 -0.10 -6.45 -3.46
CA LEU A 134 -0.36 -7.81 -3.93
C LEU A 134 0.53 -8.16 -5.11
N HIS A 135 1.15 -9.33 -5.05
CA HIS A 135 1.84 -9.96 -6.16
C HIS A 135 1.33 -11.37 -6.38
N ILE A 136 1.02 -11.73 -7.62
CA ILE A 136 0.70 -13.09 -8.02
C ILE A 136 1.93 -13.65 -8.76
N ASP A 137 2.50 -14.71 -8.24
CA ASP A 137 3.68 -15.33 -8.84
C ASP A 137 3.32 -16.13 -10.11
N GLU A 138 4.32 -16.70 -10.75
CA GLU A 138 4.16 -17.49 -11.98
C GLU A 138 3.39 -18.80 -11.80
N HIS A 139 3.24 -19.26 -10.55
CA HIS A 139 2.47 -20.44 -10.18
C HIS A 139 1.03 -20.09 -9.76
N GLY A 140 0.67 -18.80 -9.78
CA GLY A 140 -0.63 -18.30 -9.35
C GLY A 140 -0.77 -18.14 -7.84
N SER A 141 0.33 -18.26 -7.07
CA SER A 141 0.30 -18.07 -5.64
C SER A 141 0.33 -16.57 -5.29
N PRO A 142 -0.56 -16.12 -4.37
CA PRO A 142 -0.58 -14.74 -3.93
C PRO A 142 0.47 -14.47 -2.85
N TRP A 143 1.13 -13.34 -2.98
CA TRP A 143 2.11 -12.80 -2.04
C TRP A 143 1.76 -11.38 -1.68
N MET A 144 2.01 -10.99 -0.43
CA MET A 144 2.12 -9.58 -0.05
C MET A 144 3.59 -9.21 -0.01
N VAL A 145 3.96 -8.18 -0.77
CA VAL A 145 5.28 -7.53 -0.67
C VAL A 145 5.09 -6.25 0.12
N PHE A 146 5.92 -6.01 1.13
CA PHE A 146 5.74 -4.91 2.08
C PHE A 146 7.07 -4.41 2.63
N CYS A 147 7.06 -3.27 3.30
CA CYS A 147 8.21 -2.72 3.99
C CYS A 147 8.19 -3.08 5.48
N HIS A 148 9.33 -3.56 6.01
CA HIS A 148 9.62 -3.56 7.44
C HIS A 148 10.36 -2.26 7.75
N GLU A 149 9.73 -1.39 8.54
CA GLU A 149 10.13 0.02 8.66
C GLU A 149 11.49 0.22 9.35
N TRP A 150 12.26 1.15 8.81
CA TRP A 150 13.52 1.62 9.38
C TRP A 150 13.40 2.13 10.83
N VAL A 151 12.23 2.56 11.26
CA VAL A 151 11.98 3.01 12.65
C VAL A 151 12.21 1.89 13.66
N GLN A 152 12.09 0.64 13.24
CA GLN A 152 12.33 -0.54 14.08
C GLN A 152 13.70 -1.18 13.79
N VAL A 153 14.05 -1.35 12.49
CA VAL A 153 15.25 -2.10 12.10
C VAL A 153 16.44 -1.24 11.69
N ASN A 154 16.30 0.10 11.65
CA ASN A 154 17.22 1.11 11.16
C ASN A 154 17.49 1.02 9.64
N ASP A 155 17.86 -0.14 9.12
CA ASP A 155 18.01 -0.39 7.69
C ASP A 155 16.74 -1.06 7.18
N GLY A 156 15.82 -0.26 6.63
CA GLY A 156 14.51 -0.71 6.17
C GLY A 156 14.64 -1.90 5.21
N GLU A 157 13.71 -2.82 5.32
CA GLU A 157 13.70 -4.07 4.55
C GLU A 157 12.50 -4.10 3.61
N ILE A 158 12.69 -4.57 2.38
CA ILE A 158 11.59 -5.03 1.54
C ILE A 158 11.42 -6.52 1.80
N CYS A 159 10.21 -6.90 2.22
CA CYS A 159 9.86 -8.26 2.61
C CYS A 159 8.74 -8.81 1.73
N ALA A 160 8.61 -10.13 1.69
CA ALA A 160 7.48 -10.81 1.08
C ALA A 160 6.95 -11.90 2.02
N ILE A 161 5.63 -12.08 2.02
CA ILE A 161 4.95 -13.14 2.76
C ILE A 161 3.91 -13.80 1.86
N ARG A 162 3.92 -15.14 1.80
CA ARG A 162 2.92 -15.87 1.03
C ARG A 162 1.57 -15.85 1.73
N LEU A 163 0.53 -15.58 0.96
CA LEU A 163 -0.85 -15.57 1.43
C LEU A 163 -1.59 -16.84 1.03
N SER A 164 -2.63 -17.19 1.80
CA SER A 164 -3.60 -18.19 1.36
C SER A 164 -4.29 -17.77 0.07
N GLY A 165 -4.80 -18.72 -0.71
CA GLY A 165 -5.45 -18.44 -2.00
C GLY A 165 -6.63 -17.47 -1.93
N ASP A 166 -7.26 -17.30 -0.76
CA ASP A 166 -8.32 -16.34 -0.51
C ASP A 166 -7.83 -15.03 0.12
N LEU A 167 -6.51 -14.85 0.26
CA LEU A 167 -5.79 -13.72 0.87
C LEU A 167 -6.06 -13.51 2.37
N SER A 168 -6.78 -14.42 3.04
CA SER A 168 -7.27 -14.19 4.41
C SER A 168 -6.21 -14.34 5.50
N ARG A 169 -5.08 -14.99 5.21
CA ARG A 169 -4.01 -15.25 6.19
C ARG A 169 -2.66 -15.49 5.52
N PRO A 170 -1.56 -15.25 6.25
CA PRO A 170 -0.25 -15.71 5.81
C PRO A 170 -0.17 -17.26 5.89
N GLU A 171 0.61 -17.86 5.00
CA GLU A 171 0.89 -19.30 4.99
C GLU A 171 2.29 -19.64 5.47
N ASP A 172 3.21 -18.69 5.38
CA ASP A 172 4.61 -18.86 5.76
C ASP A 172 5.09 -17.66 6.59
N ASP A 173 6.27 -17.74 7.18
CA ASP A 173 6.96 -16.59 7.75
C ASP A 173 7.43 -15.65 6.64
N PRO A 174 7.54 -14.34 6.91
CA PRO A 174 8.03 -13.39 5.93
C PRO A 174 9.50 -13.64 5.57
N VAL A 175 9.86 -13.39 4.33
CA VAL A 175 11.24 -13.43 3.84
C VAL A 175 11.69 -12.01 3.51
N VAL A 176 12.93 -11.66 3.91
CA VAL A 176 13.56 -10.40 3.50
C VAL A 176 14.10 -10.58 2.09
N LEU A 177 13.63 -9.75 1.16
CA LEU A 177 14.09 -9.74 -0.22
C LEU A 177 15.42 -8.98 -0.34
N PHE A 178 15.49 -7.80 0.27
CA PHE A 178 16.70 -6.97 0.37
C PHE A 178 16.54 -5.85 1.40
N ARG A 179 17.67 -5.24 1.78
CA ARG A 179 17.72 -4.04 2.64
C ARG A 179 17.98 -2.78 1.81
N ALA A 180 17.49 -1.65 2.32
CA ALA A 180 17.65 -0.38 1.63
C ALA A 180 19.11 -0.04 1.34
N SER A 181 20.03 -0.29 2.27
CA SER A 181 21.46 0.02 2.13
C SER A 181 22.18 -0.83 1.06
N GLU A 182 21.59 -1.94 0.60
CA GLU A 182 22.16 -2.74 -0.48
C GLU A 182 22.07 -2.06 -1.85
N ALA A 183 21.15 -1.07 -1.99
CA ALA A 183 21.01 -0.33 -3.23
C ALA A 183 22.02 0.84 -3.29
N PRO A 184 22.88 0.92 -4.31
CA PRO A 184 23.99 1.88 -4.35
C PRO A 184 23.56 3.35 -4.46
N TRP A 185 22.29 3.62 -4.77
CA TRP A 185 21.74 4.97 -4.86
C TRP A 185 21.16 5.48 -3.54
N VAL A 186 20.93 4.59 -2.57
CA VAL A 186 20.30 4.93 -1.29
C VAL A 186 21.30 5.62 -0.37
N GLY A 187 20.85 6.69 0.27
CA GLY A 187 21.59 7.43 1.30
C GLY A 187 20.91 7.34 2.67
N ALA A 188 21.70 7.47 3.72
CA ALA A 188 21.17 7.50 5.09
C ALA A 188 20.22 8.68 5.29
N TYR A 189 19.04 8.42 5.88
CA TYR A 189 18.01 9.38 6.22
C TYR A 189 17.07 8.81 7.29
N PRO A 190 16.59 9.57 8.26
CA PRO A 190 16.88 11.00 8.54
C PRO A 190 18.20 11.22 9.28
N LYS A 191 18.87 10.15 9.68
CA LYS A 191 20.15 10.20 10.43
C LYS A 191 21.11 9.11 9.93
N PRO A 192 22.42 9.23 10.23
CA PRO A 192 23.40 8.19 9.88
C PRO A 192 22.98 6.80 10.39
N GLY A 193 23.11 5.78 9.54
CA GLY A 193 22.74 4.39 9.84
C GLY A 193 21.26 4.06 9.72
N CYS A 194 20.41 5.01 9.32
CA CYS A 194 19.02 4.75 8.98
C CYS A 194 18.80 4.84 7.48
N TYR A 195 18.06 3.88 6.93
CA TYR A 195 17.75 3.79 5.50
C TYR A 195 16.29 3.43 5.32
N VAL A 196 15.58 4.19 4.51
CA VAL A 196 14.13 4.07 4.33
C VAL A 196 13.81 3.10 3.19
N THR A 197 12.75 2.31 3.35
CA THR A 197 12.07 1.59 2.28
C THR A 197 10.60 1.97 2.29
N ASP A 198 10.07 2.40 1.14
CA ASP A 198 8.65 2.76 0.98
C ASP A 198 8.12 2.26 -0.37
N GLY A 199 6.82 2.01 -0.45
CA GLY A 199 6.01 1.87 -1.64
C GLY A 199 6.51 0.85 -2.67
N PRO A 200 6.75 -0.44 -2.33
CA PRO A 200 7.11 -1.44 -3.32
C PRO A 200 5.95 -1.64 -4.30
N SER A 201 6.23 -1.53 -5.59
CA SER A 201 5.25 -1.76 -6.67
C SER A 201 5.85 -2.66 -7.73
N LEU A 202 5.20 -3.80 -7.99
CA LEU A 202 5.73 -4.83 -8.87
C LEU A 202 5.10 -4.78 -10.26
N HIS A 203 5.93 -4.96 -11.27
CA HIS A 203 5.51 -5.01 -12.66
C HIS A 203 6.25 -6.12 -13.41
N ARG A 204 5.50 -7.00 -14.06
CA ARG A 204 6.07 -7.99 -14.97
C ARG A 204 6.11 -7.40 -16.37
N THR A 205 7.31 -7.32 -16.91
CA THR A 205 7.56 -6.83 -18.27
C THR A 205 7.11 -7.84 -19.33
N SER A 206 6.97 -7.40 -20.58
CA SER A 206 6.58 -8.27 -21.69
C SER A 206 7.58 -9.38 -22.01
N ASP A 207 8.86 -9.22 -21.63
CA ASP A 207 9.91 -10.22 -21.76
C ASP A 207 10.01 -11.16 -20.53
N GLY A 208 9.06 -11.02 -19.59
CA GLY A 208 8.93 -11.90 -18.42
C GLY A 208 9.73 -11.46 -17.20
N ALA A 209 10.55 -10.41 -17.27
CA ALA A 209 11.28 -9.93 -16.11
C ALA A 209 10.32 -9.32 -15.07
N LEU A 210 10.59 -9.55 -13.78
CA LEU A 210 9.90 -8.91 -12.69
C LEU A 210 10.69 -7.68 -12.25
N LEU A 211 10.07 -6.52 -12.33
CA LEU A 211 10.60 -5.25 -11.83
C LEU A 211 9.84 -4.84 -10.58
N MET A 212 10.55 -4.21 -9.65
CA MET A 212 9.97 -3.55 -8.48
C MET A 212 10.43 -2.10 -8.46
N ALA A 213 9.50 -1.16 -8.56
CA ALA A 213 9.74 0.22 -8.18
C ALA A 213 9.58 0.33 -6.67
N TRP A 214 10.46 1.07 -6.01
CA TRP A 214 10.38 1.33 -4.57
C TRP A 214 11.06 2.64 -4.24
N SER A 215 10.70 3.24 -3.11
CA SER A 215 11.16 4.58 -2.75
C SER A 215 12.09 4.56 -1.56
N SER A 216 13.05 5.50 -1.57
CA SER A 216 13.98 5.77 -0.48
C SER A 216 14.54 7.19 -0.62
N PHE A 217 15.59 7.52 0.14
CA PHE A 217 16.30 8.79 0.03
C PHE A 217 17.61 8.63 -0.70
N ALA A 218 17.85 9.49 -1.70
CA ALA A 218 19.11 9.64 -2.41
C ALA A 218 19.62 11.06 -2.17
N GLN A 219 20.81 11.21 -1.58
CA GLN A 219 21.42 12.54 -1.31
C GLN A 219 20.46 13.50 -0.56
N GLY A 220 19.70 12.97 0.40
CA GLY A 220 18.73 13.73 1.20
C GLY A 220 17.44 14.11 0.47
N ARG A 221 17.18 13.57 -0.72
CA ARG A 221 15.94 13.76 -1.48
C ARG A 221 15.21 12.44 -1.62
N TYR A 222 13.90 12.48 -1.52
CA TYR A 222 13.06 11.31 -1.79
C TYR A 222 13.14 10.93 -3.28
N ALA A 223 13.38 9.68 -3.57
CA ALA A 223 13.65 9.17 -4.91
C ALA A 223 13.06 7.77 -5.09
N VAL A 224 12.78 7.41 -6.34
CA VAL A 224 12.32 6.07 -6.74
C VAL A 224 13.47 5.36 -7.42
N GLY A 225 13.73 4.11 -7.01
CA GLY A 225 14.65 3.21 -7.65
C GLY A 225 13.97 1.97 -8.20
N LEU A 226 14.70 1.18 -8.98
CA LEU A 226 14.22 -0.06 -9.55
C LEU A 226 15.08 -1.22 -9.04
N ALA A 227 14.43 -2.27 -8.56
CA ALA A 227 15.01 -3.60 -8.42
C ALA A 227 14.50 -4.50 -9.55
N ARG A 228 15.29 -5.49 -9.94
CA ARG A 228 14.94 -6.46 -10.97
C ARG A 228 15.24 -7.87 -10.46
N SER A 229 14.28 -8.78 -10.58
CA SER A 229 14.55 -10.20 -10.35
C SER A 229 15.46 -10.75 -11.44
N ALA A 230 16.39 -11.62 -11.05
CA ALA A 230 17.32 -12.29 -11.97
C ALA A 230 16.69 -13.52 -12.65
N SER A 231 15.50 -13.94 -12.21
CA SER A 231 14.78 -15.12 -12.72
C SER A 231 13.31 -14.81 -12.90
#